data_ce478ed85b67b9d0464cbd593bccce39
#
_entry.id   ce478ed85b67b9d0464cbd593bccce39
#
_cell.length_a   1.000
_cell.length_b   1.000
_cell.length_c   1.000
_cell.angle_alpha   90.00
_cell.angle_beta   90.00
_cell.angle_gamma   90.00
#
_symmetry.space_group_name_H-M   'P 1'
#
loop_
_entity.id
_entity.type
_entity.pdbx_description
1 polymer ?
#
loop_
_entity_poly.entity_id
_entity_poly.type
_entity_poly.pdbx_seq_one_letter_code
_entity_poly.pdbx_strand_id
1 'polypeptide(L)'
;FGWASTNPCYGGTGSGALNTAYPVTDLLTGLHDAGIETNEELSKFYTDYKADRPSVGMVAQDWTLPEPNVSLYTDEMMENAKAFSDTAMVVITRVGGEGADLPTDMASVVDGSWIRRVAQAYGSERGTAYYNGTYDDSLNEGNDWDKGDHFLQLSNREEDLLDLVTANFDNVILVYNGANAFQMDFLKDYPQIKGVLLCPGTGQSGFEGFGKVVSGEVNPSGRTVDTYVSNLKNAPWWNNFGDFKYTNTEELNSDSSFFDPEGTTPSFVNYVEGIYVGYKFYETAADEGLINYDDEVVFPFGYGLSYTSFTKEMSAITNDGTSLNFT
;
A
#
# COMPACT_ATOMS: atom_id res chain seq x y z
N PHE A 1 14.41 1.18 -9.72
CA PHE A 1 13.45 2.05 -10.40
C PHE A 1 12.33 2.43 -9.45
N GLY A 2 11.59 3.52 -9.81
CA GLY A 2 10.49 4.09 -9.05
C GLY A 2 10.96 5.13 -8.02
N TRP A 3 10.29 6.27 -7.97
CA TRP A 3 10.61 7.35 -7.02
C TRP A 3 10.65 6.86 -5.57
N ALA A 4 9.81 5.88 -5.22
CA ALA A 4 9.78 5.27 -3.91
C ALA A 4 11.08 4.58 -3.51
N SER A 5 11.98 4.26 -4.43
CA SER A 5 13.29 3.67 -4.13
C SER A 5 14.18 4.60 -3.30
N THR A 6 14.05 5.90 -3.49
CA THR A 6 14.75 6.94 -2.71
C THR A 6 13.87 7.56 -1.61
N ASN A 7 12.57 7.34 -1.67
CA ASN A 7 11.57 7.91 -0.75
C ASN A 7 10.58 6.85 -0.24
N PRO A 8 11.05 5.78 0.41
CA PRO A 8 10.17 4.74 0.92
C PRO A 8 9.33 5.20 2.10
N CYS A 9 8.25 4.48 2.37
CA CYS A 9 7.42 4.65 3.56
C CYS A 9 8.03 3.85 4.71
N TYR A 10 8.44 4.54 5.77
CA TYR A 10 9.04 3.91 6.95
C TYR A 10 8.01 3.55 8.02
N GLY A 11 6.88 4.23 8.06
CA GLY A 11 5.83 4.03 9.04
C GLY A 11 4.52 4.66 8.60
N GLY A 12 3.51 4.56 9.44
CA GLY A 12 2.21 5.20 9.22
C GLY A 12 2.17 6.64 9.70
N THR A 13 0.95 7.14 9.89
CA THR A 13 0.67 8.46 10.45
C THR A 13 0.31 8.35 11.94
N GLY A 14 0.20 9.46 12.64
CA GLY A 14 -0.20 9.49 14.04
C GLY A 14 0.74 8.69 14.95
N SER A 15 0.19 7.80 15.74
CA SER A 15 0.95 6.95 16.67
C SER A 15 1.92 5.99 15.99
N GLY A 16 1.68 5.67 14.71
CA GLY A 16 2.54 4.81 13.90
C GLY A 16 3.64 5.57 13.14
N ALA A 17 3.75 6.88 13.34
CA ALA A 17 4.75 7.70 12.65
C ALA A 17 6.18 7.36 13.08
N LEU A 18 7.11 7.51 12.14
CA LEU A 18 8.53 7.34 12.40
C LEU A 18 9.03 8.36 13.42
N ASN A 19 9.84 7.92 14.39
CA ASN A 19 10.53 8.82 15.29
C ASN A 19 11.84 9.30 14.68
N THR A 20 11.82 10.50 14.11
CA THR A 20 12.96 11.13 13.42
C THR A 20 14.10 11.57 14.35
N ALA A 21 13.97 11.41 15.66
CA ALA A 21 15.05 11.66 16.62
C ALA A 21 16.16 10.59 16.60
N TYR A 22 15.90 9.47 15.95
CA TYR A 22 16.85 8.36 15.83
C TYR A 22 17.27 8.18 14.37
N PRO A 23 18.48 7.67 14.11
CA PRO A 23 18.92 7.32 12.76
C PRO A 23 17.96 6.34 12.08
N VAL A 24 17.84 6.48 10.78
CA VAL A 24 17.01 5.63 9.94
C VAL A 24 17.89 5.03 8.87
N THR A 25 17.83 3.71 8.71
CA THR A 25 18.43 3.01 7.57
C THR A 25 17.46 3.09 6.40
N ASP A 26 17.83 3.78 5.32
CA ASP A 26 17.06 3.82 4.10
C ASP A 26 17.20 2.55 3.26
N LEU A 27 16.40 2.44 2.21
CA LEU A 27 16.40 1.26 1.34
C LEU A 27 17.74 1.03 0.65
N LEU A 28 18.36 2.08 0.11
CA LEU A 28 19.63 1.97 -0.61
C LEU A 28 20.76 1.58 0.33
N THR A 29 20.80 2.18 1.51
CA THR A 29 21.75 1.82 2.58
C THR A 29 21.58 0.36 2.99
N GLY A 30 20.35 -0.10 3.22
CA GLY A 30 20.07 -1.50 3.59
C GLY A 30 20.50 -2.51 2.50
N LEU A 31 20.38 -2.16 1.23
CA LEU A 31 20.88 -2.96 0.11
C LEU A 31 22.43 -2.98 0.07
N HIS A 32 23.05 -1.81 0.19
CA HIS A 32 24.52 -1.68 0.20
C HIS A 32 25.16 -2.44 1.37
N ASP A 33 24.60 -2.36 2.56
CA ASP A 33 25.07 -3.09 3.74
C ASP A 33 24.99 -4.61 3.57
N ALA A 34 24.07 -5.08 2.72
CA ALA A 34 23.95 -6.48 2.32
C ALA A 34 24.80 -6.85 1.10
N GLY A 35 25.66 -5.95 0.61
CA GLY A 35 26.56 -6.18 -0.52
C GLY A 35 25.90 -6.06 -1.89
N ILE A 36 24.74 -5.42 -2.00
CA ILE A 36 24.03 -5.18 -3.26
C ILE A 36 24.29 -3.75 -3.69
N GLU A 37 24.94 -3.58 -4.84
CA GLU A 37 25.14 -2.28 -5.46
C GLU A 37 23.85 -1.78 -6.12
N THR A 38 23.64 -0.47 -6.12
CA THR A 38 22.49 0.18 -6.77
C THR A 38 22.98 1.20 -7.79
N ASN A 39 22.18 1.44 -8.83
CA ASN A 39 22.53 2.39 -9.88
C ASN A 39 22.44 3.83 -9.36
N GLU A 40 23.61 4.49 -9.23
CA GLU A 40 23.70 5.84 -8.68
C GLU A 40 23.05 6.90 -9.57
N GLU A 41 23.06 6.71 -10.89
CA GLU A 41 22.42 7.63 -11.83
C GLU A 41 20.91 7.67 -11.64
N LEU A 42 20.26 6.51 -11.53
CA LEU A 42 18.84 6.41 -11.23
C LEU A 42 18.50 6.97 -9.84
N SER A 43 19.29 6.64 -8.83
CA SER A 43 19.07 7.15 -7.47
C SER A 43 19.16 8.68 -7.44
N LYS A 44 20.14 9.24 -8.15
CA LYS A 44 20.29 10.69 -8.28
C LYS A 44 19.12 11.30 -9.06
N PHE A 45 18.68 10.67 -10.14
CA PHE A 45 17.54 11.13 -10.93
C PHE A 45 16.29 11.29 -10.07
N TYR A 46 15.92 10.28 -9.27
CA TYR A 46 14.75 10.36 -8.40
C TYR A 46 14.91 11.40 -7.28
N THR A 47 16.09 11.51 -6.70
CA THR A 47 16.36 12.50 -5.65
C THR A 47 16.31 13.93 -6.20
N ASP A 48 16.85 14.16 -7.39
CA ASP A 48 16.80 15.46 -8.05
C ASP A 48 15.36 15.84 -8.49
N TYR A 49 14.56 14.84 -8.88
CA TYR A 49 13.18 15.03 -9.30
C TYR A 49 12.29 15.47 -8.12
N LYS A 50 12.32 14.74 -7.01
CA LYS A 50 11.61 15.08 -5.78
C LYS A 50 12.28 14.46 -4.56
N ALA A 51 12.98 15.28 -3.79
CA ALA A 51 13.71 14.80 -2.61
C ALA A 51 12.80 14.47 -1.41
N ASP A 52 11.73 15.26 -1.23
CA ASP A 52 10.87 15.16 -0.06
C ASP A 52 9.57 14.41 -0.39
N ARG A 53 9.21 13.47 0.48
CA ARG A 53 7.93 12.78 0.41
C ARG A 53 6.77 13.73 0.73
N PRO A 54 5.69 13.74 -0.08
CA PRO A 54 4.44 14.38 0.28
C PRO A 54 3.93 13.89 1.64
N SER A 55 3.46 14.81 2.45
CA SER A 55 3.09 14.51 3.84
C SER A 55 1.63 14.11 3.94
N VAL A 56 1.37 12.92 4.47
CA VAL A 56 0.03 12.48 4.84
C VAL A 56 -0.05 12.35 6.35
N GLY A 57 -0.87 13.19 6.96
CA GLY A 57 -1.09 13.21 8.40
C GLY A 57 -2.58 13.27 8.75
N MET A 58 -2.90 13.35 10.02
CA MET A 58 -4.29 13.43 10.49
C MET A 58 -5.05 14.64 9.95
N VAL A 59 -4.36 15.76 9.74
CA VAL A 59 -4.97 17.04 9.35
C VAL A 59 -4.51 17.50 7.96
N ALA A 60 -3.26 17.28 7.61
CA ALA A 60 -2.70 17.62 6.31
C ALA A 60 -2.49 16.34 5.51
N GLN A 61 -3.13 16.24 4.35
CA GLN A 61 -3.15 15.03 3.53
C GLN A 61 -2.80 15.38 2.10
N ASP A 62 -1.52 15.29 1.78
CA ASP A 62 -1.02 15.39 0.42
C ASP A 62 -0.82 13.97 -0.13
N TRP A 63 -1.71 13.58 -1.04
CA TRP A 63 -1.77 12.23 -1.61
C TRP A 63 -0.94 12.09 -2.88
N THR A 64 -0.14 13.08 -3.21
CA THR A 64 0.71 13.07 -4.40
C THR A 64 1.64 11.85 -4.41
N LEU A 65 1.67 11.15 -5.53
CA LEU A 65 2.67 10.13 -5.84
C LEU A 65 3.58 10.69 -6.94
N PRO A 66 4.75 11.22 -6.60
CA PRO A 66 5.58 11.94 -7.55
C PRO A 66 6.42 11.00 -8.42
N GLU A 67 5.79 10.02 -9.08
CA GLU A 67 6.48 9.17 -10.05
C GLU A 67 6.79 9.96 -11.33
N PRO A 68 8.06 10.00 -11.80
CA PRO A 68 8.42 10.73 -13.00
C PRO A 68 7.71 10.23 -14.25
N ASN A 69 7.37 11.16 -15.15
CA ASN A 69 6.90 10.79 -16.48
C ASN A 69 7.98 9.98 -17.22
N VAL A 70 7.59 8.92 -17.89
CA VAL A 70 8.53 8.04 -18.63
C VAL A 70 9.33 8.76 -19.70
N SER A 71 8.83 9.89 -20.22
CA SER A 71 9.58 10.74 -21.16
C SER A 71 10.85 11.36 -20.58
N LEU A 72 10.99 11.36 -19.24
CA LEU A 72 12.20 11.84 -18.55
C LEU A 72 13.29 10.78 -18.47
N TYR A 73 12.98 9.52 -18.75
CA TYR A 73 13.97 8.44 -18.81
C TYR A 73 14.61 8.44 -20.20
N THR A 74 15.82 8.97 -20.29
CA THR A 74 16.54 9.05 -21.56
C THR A 74 17.04 7.68 -22.01
N ASP A 75 17.25 7.51 -23.31
CA ASP A 75 17.88 6.27 -23.86
C ASP A 75 19.22 5.98 -23.18
N GLU A 76 20.04 7.01 -22.93
CA GLU A 76 21.34 6.88 -22.27
C GLU A 76 21.18 6.35 -20.83
N MET A 77 20.23 6.86 -20.06
CA MET A 77 19.91 6.37 -18.71
C MET A 77 19.47 4.90 -18.75
N MET A 78 18.61 4.52 -19.70
CA MET A 78 18.14 3.14 -19.81
C MET A 78 19.26 2.19 -20.30
N GLU A 79 20.15 2.64 -21.18
CA GLU A 79 21.33 1.87 -21.57
C GLU A 79 22.32 1.69 -20.41
N ASN A 80 22.54 2.74 -19.62
CA ASN A 80 23.33 2.66 -18.40
C ASN A 80 22.74 1.66 -17.41
N ALA A 81 21.43 1.71 -17.17
CA ALA A 81 20.75 0.79 -16.27
C ALA A 81 20.87 -0.67 -16.72
N LYS A 82 20.69 -0.95 -18.00
CA LYS A 82 20.88 -2.30 -18.59
C LYS A 82 22.32 -2.79 -18.55
N ALA A 83 23.28 -1.90 -18.73
CA ALA A 83 24.70 -2.24 -18.61
C ALA A 83 25.11 -2.52 -17.14
N PHE A 84 24.41 -1.90 -16.19
CA PHE A 84 24.66 -2.08 -14.76
C PHE A 84 24.17 -3.44 -14.23
N SER A 85 22.97 -3.88 -14.64
CA SER A 85 22.37 -5.14 -14.17
C SER A 85 21.41 -5.73 -15.21
N ASP A 86 21.26 -7.05 -15.21
CA ASP A 86 20.22 -7.77 -15.97
C ASP A 86 18.87 -7.88 -15.20
N THR A 87 18.85 -7.38 -13.97
CA THR A 87 17.71 -7.44 -13.07
C THR A 87 17.35 -6.03 -12.62
N ALA A 88 16.09 -5.67 -12.77
CA ALA A 88 15.54 -4.42 -12.29
C ALA A 88 14.71 -4.63 -11.01
N MET A 89 14.83 -3.72 -10.05
CA MET A 89 13.92 -3.62 -8.91
C MET A 89 13.05 -2.39 -9.10
N VAL A 90 11.72 -2.57 -9.04
CA VAL A 90 10.74 -1.47 -9.07
C VAL A 90 10.11 -1.35 -7.71
N VAL A 91 10.10 -0.16 -7.15
CA VAL A 91 9.57 0.12 -5.81
C VAL A 91 8.35 1.00 -5.92
N ILE A 92 7.21 0.50 -5.44
CA ILE A 92 5.94 1.21 -5.34
C ILE A 92 5.62 1.39 -3.87
N THR A 93 5.07 2.54 -3.49
CA THR A 93 4.79 2.85 -2.09
C THR A 93 3.39 3.43 -1.90
N ARG A 94 2.77 3.04 -0.78
CA ARG A 94 1.53 3.67 -0.29
C ARG A 94 1.67 3.97 1.19
N VAL A 95 1.40 5.21 1.54
CA VAL A 95 1.33 5.62 2.94
C VAL A 95 -0.11 5.47 3.44
N GLY A 96 -0.26 5.11 4.69
CA GLY A 96 -1.54 5.07 5.38
C GLY A 96 -1.30 5.12 6.88
N GLY A 97 -2.35 5.34 7.65
CA GLY A 97 -2.23 5.35 9.11
C GLY A 97 -3.36 6.12 9.79
N GLU A 98 -3.16 6.33 11.08
CA GLU A 98 -4.15 6.96 11.95
C GLU A 98 -4.61 8.31 11.42
N GLY A 99 -5.92 8.47 11.34
CA GLY A 99 -6.54 9.73 10.96
C GLY A 99 -6.46 10.09 9.46
N ALA A 100 -5.90 9.23 8.61
CA ALA A 100 -5.76 9.44 7.18
C ALA A 100 -6.48 8.31 6.41
N ASP A 101 -7.81 8.44 6.22
CA ASP A 101 -8.57 7.50 5.42
C ASP A 101 -8.13 7.58 3.96
N LEU A 102 -7.89 6.42 3.37
CA LEU A 102 -7.36 6.33 2.02
C LEU A 102 -8.44 6.75 1.00
N PRO A 103 -8.08 7.57 -0.01
CA PRO A 103 -9.00 7.95 -1.06
C PRO A 103 -9.52 6.75 -1.85
N THR A 104 -10.84 6.71 -2.04
CA THR A 104 -11.53 5.72 -2.87
C THR A 104 -11.79 6.20 -4.29
N ASP A 105 -11.49 7.47 -4.57
CA ASP A 105 -11.56 8.12 -5.88
C ASP A 105 -10.48 9.19 -5.98
N MET A 106 -9.36 8.84 -6.60
CA MET A 106 -8.20 9.72 -6.73
C MET A 106 -8.46 10.91 -7.66
N ALA A 107 -9.31 10.74 -8.69
CA ALA A 107 -9.70 11.86 -9.54
C ALA A 107 -10.37 12.99 -8.73
N SER A 108 -11.15 12.63 -7.71
CA SER A 108 -11.75 13.60 -6.78
C SER A 108 -10.72 14.28 -5.87
N VAL A 109 -9.59 13.63 -5.58
CA VAL A 109 -8.47 14.27 -4.85
C VAL A 109 -7.78 15.28 -5.75
N VAL A 110 -7.50 14.92 -7.00
CA VAL A 110 -6.84 15.77 -7.99
C VAL A 110 -7.67 17.03 -8.29
N ASP A 111 -8.98 16.90 -8.47
CA ASP A 111 -9.87 18.03 -8.75
C ASP A 111 -10.28 18.83 -7.52
N GLY A 112 -9.86 18.38 -6.32
CA GLY A 112 -10.12 19.04 -5.03
C GLY A 112 -11.56 18.84 -4.51
N SER A 113 -12.33 17.94 -5.09
CA SER A 113 -13.69 17.61 -4.61
C SER A 113 -13.70 16.56 -3.49
N TRP A 114 -12.61 15.87 -3.25
CA TRP A 114 -12.44 14.97 -2.12
C TRP A 114 -12.44 15.74 -0.80
N ILE A 115 -13.55 15.68 -0.07
CA ILE A 115 -13.73 16.39 1.19
C ILE A 115 -13.85 15.39 2.32
N ARG A 116 -13.02 15.58 3.33
CA ARG A 116 -13.08 14.85 4.57
C ARG A 116 -13.40 15.76 5.74
N ARG A 117 -14.28 15.29 6.60
CA ARG A 117 -14.58 15.96 7.86
C ARG A 117 -13.58 15.49 8.93
N VAL A 118 -12.83 16.41 9.49
CA VAL A 118 -11.88 16.14 10.58
C VAL A 118 -12.23 16.98 11.79
N ALA A 119 -12.13 16.38 12.98
CA ALA A 119 -12.20 17.13 14.20
C ALA A 119 -10.98 18.03 14.32
N GLN A 120 -11.17 19.31 14.65
CA GLN A 120 -10.05 20.17 15.02
C GLN A 120 -9.48 19.71 16.34
N ALA A 121 -8.36 18.99 16.26
CA ALA A 121 -7.63 18.59 17.45
C ALA A 121 -6.85 19.77 18.01
N TYR A 122 -6.95 19.98 19.32
CA TYR A 122 -6.03 20.81 20.12
C TYR A 122 -6.10 22.35 19.96
N GLY A 123 -7.12 22.90 19.33
CA GLY A 123 -7.33 24.36 19.30
C GLY A 123 -8.28 24.86 20.38
N SER A 124 -8.24 26.17 20.68
CA SER A 124 -9.17 26.83 21.61
C SER A 124 -10.60 26.92 21.07
N GLU A 125 -10.81 26.64 19.80
CA GLU A 125 -12.11 26.59 19.16
C GLU A 125 -12.45 25.12 18.86
N ARG A 126 -13.42 24.60 19.56
CA ARG A 126 -13.98 23.27 19.33
C ARG A 126 -14.85 23.35 18.09
N GLY A 127 -14.38 22.82 16.99
CA GLY A 127 -15.13 22.79 15.75
C GLY A 127 -14.68 21.62 14.89
N THR A 128 -15.51 21.21 13.95
CA THR A 128 -15.12 20.33 12.88
C THR A 128 -14.63 21.17 11.71
N ALA A 129 -13.46 20.82 11.19
CA ALA A 129 -12.96 21.36 9.94
C ALA A 129 -13.29 20.40 8.79
N TYR A 130 -13.57 20.95 7.64
CA TYR A 130 -13.57 20.19 6.40
C TYR A 130 -12.16 20.25 5.83
N TYR A 131 -11.63 19.08 5.51
CA TYR A 131 -10.33 18.97 4.88
C TYR A 131 -10.47 18.35 3.50
N ASN A 132 -9.92 19.04 2.52
CA ASN A 132 -9.78 18.49 1.18
C ASN A 132 -8.41 17.83 1.09
N GLY A 133 -8.35 16.59 0.65
CA GLY A 133 -7.10 15.99 0.23
C GLY A 133 -6.47 16.84 -0.86
N THR A 134 -5.14 16.98 -0.84
CA THR A 134 -4.40 17.71 -1.86
C THR A 134 -3.64 16.76 -2.76
N TYR A 135 -3.44 17.19 -3.99
CA TYR A 135 -2.62 16.50 -4.98
C TYR A 135 -1.90 17.54 -5.83
N ASP A 136 -0.58 17.43 -5.94
CA ASP A 136 0.23 18.27 -6.80
C ASP A 136 0.47 17.56 -8.13
N ASP A 137 -0.41 17.83 -9.10
CA ASP A 137 -0.33 17.29 -10.44
C ASP A 137 0.66 18.04 -11.36
N SER A 138 1.25 19.13 -10.86
CA SER A 138 2.20 19.93 -11.63
C SER A 138 3.47 19.19 -12.04
N LEU A 139 3.84 18.16 -11.27
CA LEU A 139 4.97 17.27 -11.58
C LEU A 139 4.63 16.26 -12.69
N ASN A 140 3.36 15.87 -12.77
CA ASN A 140 2.88 14.75 -13.60
C ASN A 140 1.93 15.18 -14.72
N GLU A 141 1.77 16.49 -14.93
CA GLU A 141 0.95 17.07 -16.01
C GLU A 141 -0.55 16.68 -15.95
N GLY A 142 -1.06 16.35 -14.76
CA GLY A 142 -2.49 16.12 -14.52
C GLY A 142 -3.05 14.83 -15.11
N ASN A 143 -2.23 13.81 -15.33
CA ASN A 143 -2.66 12.54 -15.94
C ASN A 143 -2.30 11.31 -15.12
N ASP A 144 -2.35 11.44 -13.80
CA ASP A 144 -1.90 10.36 -12.92
C ASP A 144 -2.98 9.35 -12.60
N TRP A 145 -4.26 9.73 -12.70
CA TRP A 145 -5.38 8.93 -12.25
C TRP A 145 -6.58 9.04 -13.16
N ASP A 146 -7.16 7.91 -13.50
CA ASP A 146 -8.44 7.85 -14.21
C ASP A 146 -9.61 7.99 -13.23
N LYS A 147 -10.77 8.30 -13.78
CA LYS A 147 -11.99 8.41 -13.00
C LYS A 147 -12.36 7.06 -12.39
N GLY A 148 -12.49 7.05 -11.08
CA GLY A 148 -12.86 5.88 -10.30
C GLY A 148 -11.64 5.09 -9.79
N ASP A 149 -10.42 5.53 -10.07
CA ASP A 149 -9.24 4.92 -9.49
C ASP A 149 -9.14 5.23 -8.00
N HIS A 150 -8.68 4.25 -7.26
CA HIS A 150 -8.48 4.39 -5.82
C HIS A 150 -6.99 4.36 -5.46
N PHE A 151 -6.65 4.86 -4.29
CA PHE A 151 -5.24 5.00 -3.87
C PHE A 151 -4.48 3.65 -3.79
N LEU A 152 -5.17 2.54 -3.60
CA LEU A 152 -4.56 1.20 -3.44
C LEU A 152 -4.48 0.40 -4.75
N GLN A 153 -4.39 1.06 -5.88
CA GLN A 153 -4.04 0.50 -7.19
C GLN A 153 -2.86 1.27 -7.80
N LEU A 154 -2.34 0.83 -8.93
CA LEU A 154 -1.33 1.59 -9.67
C LEU A 154 -1.90 2.93 -10.11
N SER A 155 -1.07 3.97 -10.10
CA SER A 155 -1.33 5.19 -10.85
C SER A 155 -0.92 4.98 -12.32
N ASN A 156 -1.44 5.81 -13.24
CA ASN A 156 -1.05 5.75 -14.65
C ASN A 156 0.48 5.89 -14.84
N ARG A 157 1.15 6.67 -13.98
CA ARG A 157 2.61 6.82 -14.01
C ARG A 157 3.36 5.57 -13.55
N GLU A 158 2.82 4.86 -12.57
CA GLU A 158 3.41 3.59 -12.13
C GLU A 158 3.18 2.49 -13.17
N GLU A 159 2.06 2.50 -13.89
CA GLU A 159 1.82 1.61 -15.04
C GLU A 159 2.80 1.91 -16.17
N ASP A 160 2.93 3.18 -16.59
CA ASP A 160 3.91 3.62 -17.59
C ASP A 160 5.34 3.19 -17.20
N LEU A 161 5.70 3.31 -15.92
CA LEU A 161 7.01 2.85 -15.41
C LEU A 161 7.19 1.34 -15.55
N LEU A 162 6.17 0.55 -15.20
CA LEU A 162 6.22 -0.90 -15.35
C LEU A 162 6.35 -1.30 -16.80
N ASP A 163 5.61 -0.64 -17.70
CA ASP A 163 5.72 -0.84 -19.15
C ASP A 163 7.14 -0.55 -19.64
N LEU A 164 7.72 0.58 -19.24
CA LEU A 164 9.08 0.96 -19.59
C LEU A 164 10.10 -0.08 -19.08
N VAL A 165 10.01 -0.45 -17.83
CA VAL A 165 10.99 -1.35 -17.20
C VAL A 165 10.88 -2.76 -17.78
N THR A 166 9.66 -3.29 -17.93
CA THR A 166 9.46 -4.65 -18.44
C THR A 166 9.74 -4.79 -19.94
N ALA A 167 9.68 -3.68 -20.69
CA ALA A 167 10.17 -3.64 -22.08
C ALA A 167 11.71 -3.71 -22.19
N ASN A 168 12.44 -3.40 -21.12
CA ASN A 168 13.90 -3.35 -21.10
C ASN A 168 14.58 -4.43 -20.26
N PHE A 169 13.85 -5.09 -19.35
CA PHE A 169 14.38 -6.10 -18.41
C PHE A 169 13.50 -7.35 -18.39
N ASP A 170 14.11 -8.52 -18.57
CA ASP A 170 13.41 -9.82 -18.48
C ASP A 170 13.24 -10.28 -17.03
N ASN A 171 14.02 -9.73 -16.10
CA ASN A 171 13.98 -10.05 -14.68
C ASN A 171 13.64 -8.80 -13.87
N VAL A 172 12.44 -8.75 -13.36
CA VAL A 172 11.96 -7.64 -12.53
C VAL A 172 11.55 -8.14 -11.15
N ILE A 173 11.99 -7.44 -10.12
CA ILE A 173 11.55 -7.61 -8.73
C ILE A 173 10.66 -6.41 -8.40
N LEU A 174 9.40 -6.68 -8.07
CA LEU A 174 8.48 -5.66 -7.58
C LEU A 174 8.56 -5.59 -6.06
N VAL A 175 8.75 -4.40 -5.52
CA VAL A 175 8.65 -4.13 -4.08
C VAL A 175 7.43 -3.26 -3.84
N TYR A 176 6.46 -3.79 -3.12
CA TYR A 176 5.36 -2.98 -2.60
C TYR A 176 5.66 -2.56 -1.16
N ASN A 177 5.94 -1.29 -0.98
CA ASN A 177 6.23 -0.70 0.32
C ASN A 177 4.99 0.02 0.87
N GLY A 178 4.16 -0.73 1.56
CA GLY A 178 2.93 -0.25 2.17
C GLY A 178 2.34 -1.28 3.13
N ALA A 179 1.58 -0.82 4.10
CA ALA A 179 0.95 -1.68 5.11
C ALA A 179 -0.45 -2.14 4.73
N ASN A 180 -1.07 -1.53 3.74
CA ASN A 180 -2.40 -1.87 3.26
C ASN A 180 -2.31 -2.93 2.16
N ALA A 181 -3.35 -3.76 2.04
CA ALA A 181 -3.50 -4.60 0.85
C ALA A 181 -3.55 -3.70 -0.39
N PHE A 182 -2.90 -4.14 -1.46
CA PHE A 182 -2.81 -3.43 -2.72
C PHE A 182 -3.45 -4.27 -3.82
N GLN A 183 -4.10 -3.65 -4.76
CA GLN A 183 -4.67 -4.35 -5.90
C GLN A 183 -3.54 -4.85 -6.80
N MET A 184 -3.51 -6.18 -7.03
CA MET A 184 -2.37 -6.85 -7.65
C MET A 184 -2.72 -7.56 -8.97
N ASP A 185 -3.85 -7.24 -9.58
CA ASP A 185 -4.31 -7.87 -10.82
C ASP A 185 -3.37 -7.61 -12.02
N PHE A 186 -2.66 -6.50 -12.02
CA PHE A 186 -1.67 -6.15 -13.05
C PHE A 186 -0.52 -7.16 -13.19
N LEU A 187 -0.23 -7.95 -12.15
CA LEU A 187 0.88 -8.92 -12.19
C LEU A 187 0.75 -9.95 -13.33
N LYS A 188 -0.47 -10.25 -13.77
CA LYS A 188 -0.72 -11.17 -14.89
C LYS A 188 -0.24 -10.61 -16.23
N ASP A 189 -0.17 -9.28 -16.34
CA ASP A 189 0.18 -8.57 -17.58
C ASP A 189 1.69 -8.35 -17.71
N TYR A 190 2.45 -8.55 -16.61
CA TYR A 190 3.90 -8.36 -16.53
C TYR A 190 4.66 -9.66 -16.18
N PRO A 191 4.76 -10.61 -17.11
CA PRO A 191 5.45 -11.90 -16.85
C PRO A 191 6.96 -11.74 -16.58
N GLN A 192 7.53 -10.56 -16.79
CA GLN A 192 8.90 -10.21 -16.42
C GLN A 192 9.07 -10.02 -14.91
N ILE A 193 7.99 -9.77 -14.17
CA ILE A 193 8.03 -9.71 -12.70
C ILE A 193 8.19 -11.13 -12.16
N LYS A 194 9.41 -11.47 -11.72
CA LYS A 194 9.78 -12.81 -11.21
C LYS A 194 9.66 -12.93 -9.71
N GLY A 195 9.62 -11.82 -9.00
CA GLY A 195 9.49 -11.78 -7.55
C GLY A 195 8.71 -10.57 -7.08
N VAL A 196 7.90 -10.76 -6.05
CA VAL A 196 7.15 -9.70 -5.37
C VAL A 196 7.54 -9.70 -3.91
N LEU A 197 8.02 -8.57 -3.41
CA LEU A 197 8.36 -8.36 -2.01
C LEU A 197 7.35 -7.41 -1.38
N LEU A 198 6.55 -7.92 -0.46
CA LEU A 198 5.64 -7.11 0.35
C LEU A 198 6.42 -6.57 1.55
N CYS A 199 6.69 -5.28 1.54
CA CYS A 199 7.54 -4.60 2.52
C CYS A 199 6.73 -3.49 3.21
N PRO A 200 6.05 -3.78 4.33
CA PRO A 200 5.35 -2.74 5.10
C PRO A 200 6.33 -1.73 5.67
N GLY A 201 5.81 -0.70 6.33
CA GLY A 201 6.66 0.31 6.96
C GLY A 201 7.76 -0.30 7.85
N THR A 202 9.01 0.04 7.57
CA THR A 202 10.20 -0.64 8.12
C THR A 202 10.69 -0.06 9.45
N GLY A 203 10.14 1.07 9.88
CA GLY A 203 10.68 1.78 11.04
C GLY A 203 12.13 2.24 10.80
N GLN A 204 12.92 2.28 11.88
CA GLN A 204 14.29 2.80 11.82
C GLN A 204 15.28 1.89 11.10
N SER A 205 15.16 0.55 11.20
CA SER A 205 16.20 -0.38 10.77
C SER A 205 15.71 -1.56 9.91
N GLY A 206 14.43 -1.62 9.56
CA GLY A 206 13.88 -2.78 8.84
C GLY A 206 14.47 -2.98 7.45
N PHE A 207 14.99 -1.95 6.80
CA PHE A 207 15.66 -2.09 5.52
C PHE A 207 17.00 -2.85 5.60
N GLU A 208 17.63 -2.93 6.78
CA GLU A 208 18.76 -3.85 6.99
C GLU A 208 18.33 -5.32 6.79
N GLY A 209 17.16 -5.68 7.34
CA GLY A 209 16.57 -7.01 7.15
C GLY A 209 16.12 -7.24 5.71
N PHE A 210 15.59 -6.22 5.04
CA PHE A 210 15.22 -6.29 3.64
C PHE A 210 16.43 -6.60 2.75
N GLY A 211 17.53 -5.87 2.91
CA GLY A 211 18.77 -6.11 2.18
C GLY A 211 19.26 -7.56 2.34
N LYS A 212 19.23 -8.09 3.57
CA LYS A 212 19.62 -9.47 3.86
C LYS A 212 18.70 -10.52 3.22
N VAL A 213 17.40 -10.24 3.09
CA VAL A 213 16.49 -11.10 2.34
C VAL A 213 16.83 -11.08 0.84
N VAL A 214 17.02 -9.89 0.26
CA VAL A 214 17.34 -9.75 -1.17
C VAL A 214 18.69 -10.40 -1.51
N SER A 215 19.70 -10.27 -0.65
CA SER A 215 21.01 -10.92 -0.84
C SER A 215 21.01 -12.43 -0.62
N GLY A 216 19.96 -12.99 -0.03
CA GLY A 216 19.88 -14.40 0.33
C GLY A 216 20.59 -14.75 1.64
N GLU A 217 21.12 -13.78 2.38
CA GLU A 217 21.72 -13.99 3.71
C GLU A 217 20.66 -14.49 4.70
N VAL A 218 19.42 -13.99 4.58
CA VAL A 218 18.29 -14.39 5.40
C VAL A 218 17.20 -14.99 4.52
N ASN A 219 16.75 -16.19 4.87
CA ASN A 219 15.63 -16.85 4.21
C ASN A 219 14.30 -16.18 4.64
N PRO A 220 13.47 -15.69 3.70
CA PRO A 220 12.20 -15.08 4.05
C PRO A 220 11.27 -16.09 4.71
N SER A 221 10.58 -15.67 5.76
CA SER A 221 9.61 -16.48 6.50
C SER A 221 8.26 -15.79 6.69
N GLY A 222 8.15 -14.54 6.24
CA GLY A 222 6.92 -13.76 6.31
C GLY A 222 5.77 -14.41 5.53
N ARG A 223 4.55 -14.12 6.00
CA ARG A 223 3.30 -14.56 5.36
C ARG A 223 2.38 -13.37 5.23
N THR A 224 1.58 -13.35 4.18
CA THR A 224 0.54 -12.33 4.00
C THR A 224 -0.43 -12.35 5.17
N VAL A 225 -0.73 -11.19 5.71
CA VAL A 225 -1.71 -11.00 6.79
C VAL A 225 -3.07 -10.56 6.26
N ASP A 226 -3.13 -10.32 4.95
CA ASP A 226 -4.33 -9.98 4.19
C ASP A 226 -4.49 -10.91 3.00
N THR A 227 -5.69 -10.89 2.40
CA THR A 227 -5.93 -11.44 1.06
C THR A 227 -5.71 -10.33 0.05
N TYR A 228 -4.73 -10.50 -0.82
CA TYR A 228 -4.48 -9.58 -1.94
C TYR A 228 -5.32 -10.00 -3.13
N VAL A 229 -6.12 -9.09 -3.63
CA VAL A 229 -7.18 -9.38 -4.60
C VAL A 229 -6.96 -8.65 -5.92
N SER A 230 -7.63 -9.16 -6.95
CA SER A 230 -7.60 -8.57 -8.28
C SER A 230 -8.39 -7.26 -8.37
N ASN A 231 -9.42 -7.09 -7.54
CA ASN A 231 -10.21 -5.86 -7.50
C ASN A 231 -10.71 -5.58 -6.09
N LEU A 232 -10.15 -4.55 -5.46
CA LEU A 232 -10.54 -4.16 -4.10
C LEU A 232 -11.99 -3.67 -4.00
N LYS A 233 -12.61 -3.22 -5.10
CA LYS A 233 -14.03 -2.81 -5.10
C LYS A 233 -14.99 -3.99 -4.93
N ASN A 234 -14.51 -5.23 -5.15
CA ASN A 234 -15.26 -6.45 -4.87
C ASN A 234 -15.11 -6.91 -3.42
N ALA A 235 -14.26 -6.27 -2.63
CA ALA A 235 -14.08 -6.63 -1.23
C ALA A 235 -15.36 -6.39 -0.43
N PRO A 236 -15.71 -7.29 0.51
CA PRO A 236 -16.97 -7.20 1.24
C PRO A 236 -17.09 -5.93 2.08
N TRP A 237 -15.96 -5.35 2.47
CA TRP A 237 -15.89 -4.12 3.26
C TRP A 237 -15.89 -2.84 2.41
N TRP A 238 -15.75 -2.92 1.09
CA TRP A 238 -15.60 -1.74 0.24
C TRP A 238 -16.75 -0.73 0.40
N ASN A 239 -17.97 -1.23 0.48
CA ASN A 239 -19.16 -0.39 0.65
C ASN A 239 -19.36 0.12 2.09
N ASN A 240 -18.51 -0.26 3.04
CA ASN A 240 -18.52 0.30 4.39
C ASN A 240 -17.74 1.62 4.46
N PHE A 241 -17.00 1.96 3.40
CA PHE A 241 -16.28 3.22 3.27
C PHE A 241 -17.25 4.33 2.87
N GLY A 242 -17.17 5.46 3.54
CA GLY A 242 -17.92 6.65 3.19
C GLY A 242 -18.46 7.40 4.41
N ASP A 243 -18.93 8.60 4.16
CA ASP A 243 -19.58 9.45 5.17
C ASP A 243 -21.07 9.15 5.19
N PHE A 244 -21.46 7.98 5.68
CA PHE A 244 -22.85 7.57 5.79
C PHE A 244 -23.52 8.31 6.95
N LYS A 245 -24.59 9.06 6.62
CA LYS A 245 -25.36 9.83 7.59
C LYS A 245 -26.79 9.33 7.68
N TYR A 246 -27.36 9.41 8.88
CA TYR A 246 -28.78 9.16 9.07
C TYR A 246 -29.62 10.24 8.40
N THR A 247 -30.72 9.86 7.78
CA THR A 247 -31.67 10.81 7.15
C THR A 247 -32.72 11.30 8.12
N ASN A 248 -32.93 10.62 9.25
CA ASN A 248 -33.91 10.95 10.30
C ASN A 248 -33.25 11.64 11.51
N THR A 249 -32.39 12.61 11.25
CA THR A 249 -31.52 13.25 12.26
C THR A 249 -32.27 14.02 13.34
N GLU A 250 -33.50 14.51 13.03
CA GLU A 250 -34.36 15.18 14.02
C GLU A 250 -34.75 14.26 15.20
N GLU A 251 -34.78 12.95 14.97
CA GLU A 251 -35.06 11.93 15.99
C GLU A 251 -33.84 11.47 16.76
N LEU A 252 -32.67 11.70 16.18
CA LEU A 252 -31.38 11.22 16.68
C LEU A 252 -30.56 12.35 17.29
N ASN A 253 -31.17 13.18 18.12
CA ASN A 253 -30.48 14.29 18.77
C ASN A 253 -29.18 13.82 19.41
N SER A 254 -28.05 14.02 18.71
CA SER A 254 -26.76 13.77 19.29
C SER A 254 -26.31 14.99 20.09
N ASP A 255 -26.13 14.81 21.37
CA ASP A 255 -25.44 15.81 22.19
C ASP A 255 -24.04 16.04 21.60
N SER A 256 -23.61 17.30 21.61
CA SER A 256 -22.28 17.67 21.15
C SER A 256 -21.21 16.81 21.85
N SER A 257 -20.31 16.23 21.06
CA SER A 257 -19.18 15.47 21.57
C SER A 257 -17.86 16.21 21.34
N PHE A 258 -16.78 15.72 21.94
CA PHE A 258 -15.45 16.25 21.68
C PHE A 258 -15.07 16.23 20.19
N PHE A 259 -15.57 15.23 19.45
CA PHE A 259 -15.31 15.07 18.01
C PHE A 259 -16.39 15.71 17.12
N ASP A 260 -17.50 16.11 17.71
CA ASP A 260 -18.60 16.79 17.02
C ASP A 260 -19.24 17.83 17.96
N PRO A 261 -18.57 18.99 18.16
CA PRO A 261 -19.01 20.01 19.11
C PRO A 261 -20.32 20.68 18.75
N GLU A 262 -20.71 20.62 17.49
CA GLU A 262 -21.93 21.28 16.98
C GLU A 262 -23.14 20.33 16.97
N GLY A 263 -22.93 19.05 17.31
CA GLY A 263 -24.00 18.06 17.32
C GLY A 263 -24.57 17.82 15.93
N THR A 264 -23.71 17.61 14.97
CA THR A 264 -24.13 17.41 13.58
C THR A 264 -24.75 16.03 13.36
N THR A 265 -25.29 15.83 12.17
CA THR A 265 -25.92 14.60 11.73
C THR A 265 -25.12 13.36 12.09
N PRO A 266 -25.65 12.43 12.90
CA PRO A 266 -24.96 11.20 13.26
C PRO A 266 -24.59 10.39 12.01
N SER A 267 -23.38 9.86 12.01
CA SER A 267 -22.89 8.94 10.99
C SER A 267 -22.93 7.50 11.49
N PHE A 268 -22.81 6.56 10.57
CA PHE A 268 -22.76 5.14 10.90
C PHE A 268 -21.81 4.40 9.96
N VAL A 269 -21.35 3.24 10.43
CA VAL A 269 -20.68 2.24 9.60
C VAL A 269 -21.56 0.99 9.58
N ASN A 270 -21.83 0.47 8.40
CA ASN A 270 -22.63 -0.74 8.25
C ASN A 270 -21.71 -1.92 7.88
N TYR A 271 -21.41 -2.75 8.87
CA TYR A 271 -20.57 -3.95 8.70
C TYR A 271 -21.38 -5.06 8.01
N VAL A 272 -21.67 -4.89 6.72
CA VAL A 272 -22.51 -5.82 5.93
C VAL A 272 -21.89 -7.20 5.80
N GLU A 273 -20.55 -7.28 5.86
CA GLU A 273 -19.79 -8.53 5.78
C GLU A 273 -19.99 -9.44 7.00
N GLY A 274 -20.40 -8.90 8.16
CA GLY A 274 -20.58 -9.70 9.37
C GLY A 274 -19.30 -10.45 9.78
N ILE A 275 -19.37 -11.80 9.83
CA ILE A 275 -18.21 -12.64 10.14
C ILE A 275 -17.32 -12.92 8.92
N TYR A 276 -17.76 -12.57 7.72
CA TYR A 276 -17.04 -12.85 6.47
C TYR A 276 -16.06 -11.74 6.14
N VAL A 277 -15.06 -11.56 6.99
CA VAL A 277 -14.01 -10.55 6.86
C VAL A 277 -12.75 -11.20 6.28
N GLY A 278 -12.11 -10.52 5.32
CA GLY A 278 -10.86 -10.94 4.71
C GLY A 278 -10.99 -12.33 4.05
N TYR A 279 -10.04 -13.22 4.32
CA TYR A 279 -10.00 -14.56 3.70
C TYR A 279 -11.29 -15.38 3.92
N LYS A 280 -12.00 -15.17 5.03
CA LYS A 280 -13.26 -15.89 5.31
C LYS A 280 -14.33 -15.61 4.26
N PHE A 281 -14.35 -14.40 3.69
CA PHE A 281 -15.27 -14.09 2.60
C PHE A 281 -14.88 -14.86 1.34
N TYR A 282 -13.65 -14.73 0.89
CA TYR A 282 -13.21 -15.31 -0.38
C TYR A 282 -13.26 -16.84 -0.38
N GLU A 283 -12.79 -17.47 0.71
CA GLU A 283 -12.85 -18.94 0.87
C GLU A 283 -14.30 -19.43 0.88
N THR A 284 -15.19 -18.78 1.63
CA THR A 284 -16.60 -19.20 1.72
C THR A 284 -17.34 -18.94 0.41
N ALA A 285 -17.14 -17.77 -0.19
CA ALA A 285 -17.83 -17.43 -1.44
C ALA A 285 -17.41 -18.34 -2.60
N ALA A 286 -16.15 -18.78 -2.62
CA ALA A 286 -15.67 -19.74 -3.59
C ALA A 286 -16.24 -21.15 -3.35
N ASP A 287 -16.29 -21.60 -2.08
CA ASP A 287 -16.86 -22.90 -1.70
C ASP A 287 -18.36 -22.98 -2.03
N GLU A 288 -19.09 -21.88 -1.85
CA GLU A 288 -20.50 -21.74 -2.22
C GLU A 288 -20.72 -21.47 -3.73
N GLY A 289 -19.66 -21.40 -4.54
CA GLY A 289 -19.73 -21.17 -5.98
C GLY A 289 -20.21 -19.77 -6.39
N LEU A 290 -20.07 -18.79 -5.53
CA LEU A 290 -20.48 -17.38 -5.77
C LEU A 290 -19.39 -16.62 -6.53
N ILE A 291 -18.14 -16.99 -6.37
CA ILE A 291 -16.97 -16.41 -7.06
C ILE A 291 -16.06 -17.52 -7.57
N ASN A 292 -15.22 -17.20 -8.57
CA ASN A 292 -14.07 -18.01 -8.91
C ASN A 292 -12.87 -17.51 -8.09
N TYR A 293 -12.34 -18.36 -7.22
CA TYR A 293 -11.26 -17.99 -6.31
C TYR A 293 -10.01 -17.49 -7.04
N ASP A 294 -9.61 -18.19 -8.09
CA ASP A 294 -8.39 -17.87 -8.85
C ASP A 294 -8.51 -16.57 -9.69
N ASP A 295 -9.73 -16.11 -9.97
CA ASP A 295 -9.96 -14.84 -10.63
C ASP A 295 -9.94 -13.65 -9.65
N GLU A 296 -10.33 -13.89 -8.40
CA GLU A 296 -10.46 -12.83 -7.39
C GLU A 296 -9.22 -12.70 -6.49
N VAL A 297 -8.51 -13.78 -6.20
CA VAL A 297 -7.42 -13.80 -5.22
C VAL A 297 -6.07 -13.97 -5.91
N VAL A 298 -5.22 -12.96 -5.78
CA VAL A 298 -3.85 -12.97 -6.29
C VAL A 298 -2.89 -13.60 -5.28
N PHE A 299 -2.92 -13.17 -4.03
CA PHE A 299 -2.18 -13.78 -2.93
C PHE A 299 -3.12 -14.08 -1.77
N PRO A 300 -3.33 -15.36 -1.41
CA PRO A 300 -4.20 -15.71 -0.30
C PRO A 300 -3.61 -15.28 1.06
N PHE A 301 -4.47 -15.17 2.06
CA PHE A 301 -4.04 -15.03 3.45
C PHE A 301 -3.10 -16.17 3.85
N GLY A 302 -2.01 -15.82 4.53
CA GLY A 302 -1.01 -16.79 4.96
C GLY A 302 -0.05 -17.27 3.86
N TYR A 303 -0.14 -16.69 2.66
CA TYR A 303 0.78 -16.99 1.55
C TYR A 303 2.18 -16.43 1.81
N GLY A 304 3.18 -17.10 1.30
CA GLY A 304 4.56 -16.63 1.28
C GLY A 304 5.49 -17.70 0.79
N LEU A 305 6.52 -17.27 0.08
CA LEU A 305 7.56 -18.12 -0.45
C LEU A 305 8.78 -18.17 0.49
N SER A 306 9.63 -19.13 0.26
CA SER A 306 10.89 -19.33 0.98
C SER A 306 11.95 -19.76 -0.02
N TYR A 307 13.21 -19.47 0.25
CA TYR A 307 14.33 -19.94 -0.57
C TYR A 307 14.59 -21.44 -0.37
N THR A 308 13.89 -22.07 0.60
CA THR A 308 13.92 -23.49 0.84
C THR A 308 12.51 -24.04 0.96
N SER A 309 12.35 -25.34 0.81
CA SER A 309 11.07 -26.03 0.96
C SER A 309 10.98 -26.75 2.31
N PHE A 310 9.78 -26.81 2.86
CA PHE A 310 9.48 -27.51 4.10
C PHE A 310 8.35 -28.51 3.84
N THR A 311 8.55 -29.74 4.31
CA THR A 311 7.47 -30.73 4.38
C THR A 311 6.88 -30.71 5.79
N LYS A 312 5.56 -30.59 5.87
CA LYS A 312 4.84 -30.69 7.15
C LYS A 312 4.05 -31.98 7.15
N GLU A 313 4.27 -32.82 8.13
CA GLU A 313 3.50 -34.03 8.35
C GLU A 313 2.84 -33.94 9.73
N MET A 314 1.55 -34.19 9.77
CA MET A 314 0.83 -34.32 11.02
C MET A 314 0.70 -35.81 11.33
N SER A 315 1.35 -36.29 12.40
CA SER A 315 1.24 -37.67 12.87
C SER A 315 0.23 -37.78 13.99
N ALA A 316 -0.50 -38.90 13.99
CA ALA A 316 -1.36 -39.35 15.09
C ALA A 316 -2.26 -38.29 15.72
N ILE A 317 -3.40 -38.03 15.14
CA ILE A 317 -4.46 -37.24 15.80
C ILE A 317 -5.23 -38.19 16.74
N THR A 318 -5.22 -37.89 18.02
CA THR A 318 -6.05 -38.58 19.01
C THR A 318 -7.01 -37.62 19.69
N ASN A 319 -8.25 -38.04 19.84
CA ASN A 319 -9.31 -37.28 20.51
C ASN A 319 -9.87 -38.14 21.66
N ASP A 320 -9.74 -37.65 22.87
CA ASP A 320 -10.24 -38.30 24.09
C ASP A 320 -11.62 -37.75 24.54
N GLY A 321 -12.26 -36.90 23.73
CA GLY A 321 -13.52 -36.25 24.01
C GLY A 321 -13.43 -34.93 24.76
N THR A 322 -12.26 -34.62 25.31
CA THR A 322 -11.93 -33.36 26.02
C THR A 322 -10.73 -32.63 25.41
N SER A 323 -9.84 -33.37 24.79
CA SER A 323 -8.59 -32.86 24.22
C SER A 323 -8.33 -33.48 22.85
N LEU A 324 -7.81 -32.66 21.96
CA LEU A 324 -7.26 -33.08 20.66
C LEU A 324 -5.74 -33.06 20.77
N ASN A 325 -5.09 -34.21 20.65
CA ASN A 325 -3.63 -34.33 20.69
C ASN A 325 -3.11 -34.67 19.30
N PHE A 326 -2.07 -33.95 18.88
CA PHE A 326 -1.36 -34.17 17.61
C PHE A 326 0.12 -33.81 17.76
N THR A 327 0.93 -34.40 16.92
CA THR A 327 2.37 -34.09 16.85
C THR A 327 2.76 -33.72 15.46
#